data_e43e9dcb0037f019db114e5b11164c7c
#
_entry.id   e43e9dcb0037f019db114e5b11164c7c
#
_cell.length_a   1.000
_cell.length_b   1.000
_cell.length_c   1.000
_cell.angle_alpha   90.00
_cell.angle_beta   90.00
_cell.angle_gamma   90.00
#
_symmetry.space_group_name_H-M   'P 1'
#
loop_
_entity.id
_entity.type
_entity.pdbx_description
1 polymer ?
#
loop_
_entity_poly.entity_id
_entity_poly.type
_entity_poly.pdbx_seq_one_letter_code
_entity_poly.pdbx_strand_id
1 'polypeptide(L)'
;MKPRHKRLAIIVGGLAAIGIAAALILNAFQSNLVFFFTPTQVAGGEAPKGRPFRIGGLVKEGSLQRTDITARFVVTDTAKEIPVTYKGILPDLFSEGKGVVAQGELGPDGQFTASEVLAKHDENYMPPEAKAAVDQAHQASKTLKQ
;
A
#
# COMPACT_ATOMS: atom_id res chain seq x y z
N MET A 1 -48.77 14.84 25.19
CA MET A 1 -48.32 13.76 24.31
C MET A 1 -48.85 12.42 24.76
N LYS A 2 -49.47 11.69 23.86
CA LYS A 2 -49.95 10.35 24.18
C LYS A 2 -48.75 9.39 24.43
N PRO A 3 -48.83 8.45 25.38
CA PRO A 3 -47.70 7.58 25.74
C PRO A 3 -47.18 6.76 24.57
N ARG A 4 -48.04 6.46 23.62
CA ARG A 4 -47.64 5.73 22.38
C ARG A 4 -46.67 6.55 21.51
N HIS A 5 -46.87 7.86 21.41
CA HIS A 5 -46.01 8.74 20.64
C HIS A 5 -44.65 8.95 21.27
N LYS A 6 -44.55 8.96 22.60
CA LYS A 6 -43.29 9.00 23.33
C LYS A 6 -42.44 7.75 23.09
N ARG A 7 -43.09 6.58 23.16
CA ARG A 7 -42.39 5.30 22.86
C ARG A 7 -41.89 5.24 21.42
N LEU A 8 -42.73 5.66 20.48
CA LEU A 8 -42.36 5.70 19.07
C LEU A 8 -41.19 6.67 18.85
N ALA A 9 -41.24 7.85 19.45
CA ALA A 9 -40.16 8.86 19.35
C ALA A 9 -38.84 8.33 19.90
N ILE A 10 -38.86 7.61 21.02
CA ILE A 10 -37.66 6.98 21.61
C ILE A 10 -37.08 5.90 20.68
N ILE A 11 -37.96 5.06 20.13
CA ILE A 11 -37.51 3.98 19.20
C ILE A 11 -36.91 4.56 17.94
N VAL A 12 -37.56 5.56 17.33
CA VAL A 12 -37.06 6.22 16.11
C VAL A 12 -35.75 6.96 16.40
N GLY A 13 -35.66 7.67 17.54
CA GLY A 13 -34.43 8.33 17.95
C GLY A 13 -33.28 7.38 18.20
N GLY A 14 -33.55 6.22 18.85
CA GLY A 14 -32.58 5.18 19.09
C GLY A 14 -32.05 4.54 17.78
N LEU A 15 -32.96 4.21 16.86
CA LEU A 15 -32.60 3.68 15.55
C LEU A 15 -31.79 4.67 14.73
N ALA A 16 -32.15 5.95 14.75
CA ALA A 16 -31.40 7.00 14.08
C ALA A 16 -30.00 7.17 14.66
N ALA A 17 -29.84 7.12 15.99
CA ALA A 17 -28.55 7.20 16.65
C ALA A 17 -27.65 6.01 16.30
N ILE A 18 -28.20 4.79 16.27
CA ILE A 18 -27.47 3.59 15.86
C ILE A 18 -27.05 3.69 14.39
N GLY A 19 -27.91 4.15 13.51
CA GLY A 19 -27.61 4.35 12.10
C GLY A 19 -26.50 5.37 11.86
N ILE A 20 -26.53 6.49 12.58
CA ILE A 20 -25.47 7.51 12.50
C ILE A 20 -24.14 6.95 13.04
N ALA A 21 -24.15 6.25 14.17
CA ALA A 21 -22.98 5.64 14.74
C ALA A 21 -22.36 4.60 13.79
N ALA A 22 -23.18 3.74 13.19
CA ALA A 22 -22.74 2.76 12.19
C ALA A 22 -22.14 3.43 10.96
N ALA A 23 -22.74 4.50 10.45
CA ALA A 23 -22.23 5.25 9.31
C ALA A 23 -20.87 5.88 9.61
N LEU A 24 -20.69 6.46 10.81
CA LEU A 24 -19.42 7.03 11.24
C LEU A 24 -18.32 5.99 11.39
N ILE A 25 -18.65 4.82 11.96
CA ILE A 25 -17.72 3.70 12.10
C ILE A 25 -17.28 3.19 10.73
N LEU A 26 -18.21 2.95 9.82
CA LEU A 26 -17.91 2.49 8.47
C LEU A 26 -17.05 3.50 7.70
N ASN A 27 -17.36 4.78 7.83
CA ASN A 27 -16.58 5.84 7.20
C ASN A 27 -15.15 5.91 7.76
N ALA A 28 -14.99 5.76 9.08
CA ALA A 28 -13.68 5.74 9.73
C ALA A 28 -12.86 4.51 9.28
N PHE A 29 -13.49 3.35 9.16
CA PHE A 29 -12.81 2.15 8.65
C PHE A 29 -12.37 2.31 7.19
N GLN A 30 -13.21 2.87 6.34
CA GLN A 30 -12.86 3.10 4.93
C GLN A 30 -11.70 4.08 4.77
N SER A 31 -11.62 5.11 5.60
CA SER A 31 -10.53 6.07 5.53
C SER A 31 -9.20 5.54 6.08
N ASN A 32 -9.25 4.53 6.95
CA ASN A 32 -8.06 3.93 7.56
C ASN A 32 -7.55 2.68 6.83
N LEU A 33 -8.32 2.12 5.90
CA LEU A 33 -7.89 0.98 5.10
C LEU A 33 -6.97 1.46 3.97
N VAL A 34 -5.69 1.18 4.15
CA VAL A 34 -4.69 1.48 3.13
C VAL A 34 -4.43 0.21 2.32
N PHE A 35 -4.92 0.19 1.11
CA PHE A 35 -4.76 -0.94 0.20
C PHE A 35 -3.37 -0.96 -0.42
N PHE A 36 -2.91 -2.15 -0.78
CA PHE A 36 -1.63 -2.36 -1.45
C PHE A 36 -1.85 -2.62 -2.94
N PHE A 37 -1.11 -1.90 -3.78
CA PHE A 37 -1.14 -2.08 -5.23
C PHE A 37 0.26 -2.26 -5.79
N THR A 38 0.36 -3.00 -6.88
CA THR A 38 1.60 -3.11 -7.65
C THR A 38 1.69 -1.99 -8.70
N PRO A 39 2.87 -1.67 -9.22
CA PRO A 39 2.99 -0.72 -10.32
C PRO A 39 2.13 -1.05 -11.54
N THR A 40 1.98 -2.32 -11.89
CA THR A 40 1.09 -2.76 -12.97
C THR A 40 -0.36 -2.40 -12.68
N GLN A 41 -0.84 -2.63 -11.46
CA GLN A 41 -2.21 -2.29 -11.07
C GLN A 41 -2.44 -0.77 -11.08
N VAL A 42 -1.48 -0.01 -10.62
CA VAL A 42 -1.55 1.47 -10.64
C VAL A 42 -1.59 1.99 -12.09
N ALA A 43 -0.73 1.47 -12.95
CA ALA A 43 -0.71 1.83 -14.37
C ALA A 43 -1.99 1.41 -15.10
N GLY A 44 -2.60 0.30 -14.70
CA GLY A 44 -3.87 -0.19 -15.23
C GLY A 44 -5.11 0.56 -14.75
N GLY A 45 -4.97 1.53 -13.85
CA GLY A 45 -6.07 2.33 -13.34
C GLY A 45 -6.87 1.67 -12.21
N GLU A 46 -6.36 0.58 -11.63
CA GLU A 46 -7.02 -0.11 -10.51
C GLU A 46 -6.90 0.63 -9.19
N ALA A 47 -5.84 1.45 -9.03
CA ALA A 47 -5.62 2.22 -7.83
C ALA A 47 -6.50 3.47 -7.78
N PRO A 48 -7.03 3.83 -6.59
CA PRO A 48 -7.85 5.03 -6.46
C PRO A 48 -7.01 6.29 -6.64
N LYS A 49 -7.58 7.30 -7.27
CA LYS A 49 -7.00 8.63 -7.34
C LYS A 49 -7.54 9.49 -6.20
N GLY A 50 -6.68 10.30 -5.58
CA GLY A 50 -7.07 11.19 -4.51
C GLY A 50 -7.32 10.49 -3.16
N ARG A 51 -6.94 9.22 -3.03
CA ARG A 51 -6.97 8.47 -1.77
C ARG A 51 -5.61 7.83 -1.51
N PRO A 52 -5.16 7.79 -0.25
CA PRO A 52 -3.89 7.14 0.06
C PRO A 52 -3.96 5.63 -0.14
N PHE A 53 -2.91 5.10 -0.72
CA PHE A 53 -2.70 3.67 -0.85
C PHE A 53 -1.20 3.36 -0.78
N ARG A 54 -0.86 2.09 -0.69
CA ARG A 54 0.53 1.63 -0.69
C ARG A 54 0.89 1.07 -2.05
N ILE A 55 2.02 1.50 -2.56
CA ILE A 55 2.62 0.91 -3.75
C ILE A 55 3.89 0.17 -3.33
N GLY A 56 4.07 -1.03 -3.82
CA GLY A 56 5.24 -1.84 -3.52
C GLY A 56 5.87 -2.42 -4.76
N GLY A 57 7.17 -2.51 -4.76
CA GLY A 57 7.94 -3.05 -5.85
C GLY A 57 9.43 -2.88 -5.58
N LEU A 58 10.21 -2.83 -6.62
CA LEU A 58 11.65 -2.59 -6.57
C LEU A 58 11.97 -1.14 -6.95
N VAL A 59 12.97 -0.57 -6.32
CA VAL A 59 13.51 0.72 -6.76
C VAL A 59 14.33 0.49 -8.02
N LYS A 60 13.94 1.13 -9.12
CA LYS A 60 14.66 1.01 -10.39
C LYS A 60 16.08 1.54 -10.24
N GLU A 61 17.07 0.78 -10.71
CA GLU A 61 18.45 1.19 -10.68
C GLU A 61 18.68 2.43 -11.56
N GLY A 62 19.46 3.39 -11.05
CA GLY A 62 19.72 4.65 -11.73
C GLY A 62 18.59 5.68 -11.66
N SER A 63 17.48 5.37 -10.99
CA SER A 63 16.32 6.27 -10.89
C SER A 63 16.36 7.22 -9.70
N LEU A 64 17.14 6.93 -8.66
CA LEU A 64 17.18 7.73 -7.45
C LEU A 64 17.86 9.08 -7.69
N GLN A 65 17.11 10.14 -7.45
CA GLN A 65 17.60 11.53 -7.49
C GLN A 65 17.24 12.19 -6.16
N ARG A 66 18.22 12.81 -5.54
CA ARG A 66 18.02 13.58 -4.31
C ARG A 66 18.28 15.06 -4.57
N THR A 67 17.34 15.88 -4.16
CA THR A 67 17.44 17.34 -4.20
C THR A 67 17.00 17.87 -2.84
N ASP A 68 17.92 18.38 -2.03
CA ASP A 68 17.65 18.80 -0.64
C ASP A 68 16.99 17.68 0.17
N ILE A 69 15.75 17.91 0.62
CA ILE A 69 14.96 16.94 1.36
C ILE A 69 14.01 16.12 0.48
N THR A 70 14.03 16.36 -0.84
CA THR A 70 13.16 15.67 -1.77
C THR A 70 13.93 14.55 -2.47
N ALA A 71 13.38 13.35 -2.41
CA ALA A 71 13.88 12.19 -3.12
C ALA A 71 12.90 11.81 -4.23
N ARG A 72 13.41 11.53 -5.41
CA ARG A 72 12.65 11.02 -6.55
C ARG A 72 13.24 9.69 -6.97
N PHE A 73 12.39 8.72 -7.17
CA PHE A 73 12.79 7.40 -7.63
C PHE A 73 11.64 6.74 -8.37
N VAL A 74 11.92 5.65 -9.04
CA VAL A 74 10.92 4.88 -9.78
C VAL A 74 10.73 3.54 -9.10
N VAL A 75 9.48 3.20 -8.81
CA VAL A 75 9.09 1.89 -8.31
C VAL A 75 8.63 1.04 -9.49
N THR A 76 9.21 -0.12 -9.65
CA THR A 76 8.90 -1.04 -10.74
C THR A 76 8.61 -2.45 -10.23
N ASP A 77 7.74 -3.16 -10.93
CA ASP A 77 7.50 -4.59 -10.76
C ASP A 77 8.08 -5.41 -11.92
N THR A 78 9.01 -4.83 -12.67
CA THR A 78 9.60 -5.32 -13.92
C THR A 78 8.73 -5.18 -15.17
N ALA A 79 7.40 -5.03 -15.02
CA ALA A 79 6.47 -4.83 -16.12
C ALA A 79 6.11 -3.37 -16.33
N LYS A 80 5.88 -2.65 -15.24
CA LYS A 80 5.47 -1.24 -15.25
C LYS A 80 6.30 -0.43 -14.26
N GLU A 81 6.35 0.87 -14.47
CA GLU A 81 7.12 1.81 -13.67
C GLU A 81 6.23 2.97 -13.22
N ILE A 82 6.33 3.33 -11.95
CA ILE A 82 5.62 4.47 -11.38
C ILE A 82 6.64 5.43 -10.76
N PRO A 83 6.71 6.68 -11.21
CA PRO A 83 7.57 7.67 -10.59
C PRO A 83 7.03 8.07 -9.21
N VAL A 84 7.90 8.08 -8.22
CA VAL A 84 7.57 8.41 -6.84
C VAL A 84 8.37 9.62 -6.40
N THR A 85 7.71 10.56 -5.78
CA THR A 85 8.33 11.73 -5.13
C THR A 85 8.08 11.64 -3.63
N TYR A 86 9.14 11.70 -2.85
CA TYR A 86 9.08 11.66 -1.39
C TYR A 86 9.83 12.85 -0.82
N LYS A 87 9.19 13.56 0.08
CA LYS A 87 9.79 14.69 0.80
C LYS A 87 10.05 14.27 2.24
N GLY A 88 11.32 14.08 2.57
CA GLY A 88 11.74 13.64 3.89
C GLY A 88 13.03 12.82 3.83
N ILE A 89 13.36 12.21 4.96
CA ILE A 89 14.55 11.38 5.10
C ILE A 89 14.20 9.96 4.69
N LEU A 90 14.94 9.41 3.73
CA LEU A 90 14.80 8.02 3.32
C LEU A 90 15.30 7.07 4.42
N PRO A 91 14.69 5.87 4.58
CA PRO A 91 15.20 4.86 5.48
C PRO A 91 16.65 4.46 5.14
N ASP A 92 17.42 4.08 6.15
CA ASP A 92 18.81 3.66 5.97
C ASP A 92 18.96 2.47 5.02
N LEU A 93 17.95 1.60 5.01
CA LEU A 93 17.93 0.40 4.16
C LEU A 93 17.47 0.67 2.73
N PHE A 94 17.05 1.90 2.42
CA PHE A 94 16.63 2.28 1.09
C PHE A 94 17.80 2.28 0.12
N SER A 95 17.71 1.46 -0.92
CA SER A 95 18.69 1.45 -1.99
C SER A 95 18.07 1.00 -3.31
N GLU A 96 18.69 1.41 -4.40
CA GLU A 96 18.27 0.99 -5.73
C GLU A 96 18.39 -0.53 -5.90
N GLY A 97 17.46 -1.11 -6.64
CA GLY A 97 17.39 -2.54 -6.88
C GLY A 97 16.78 -3.36 -5.74
N LYS A 98 16.40 -2.73 -4.64
CA LYS A 98 15.81 -3.40 -3.48
C LYS A 98 14.32 -3.12 -3.34
N GLY A 99 13.64 -3.96 -2.57
CA GLY A 99 12.21 -3.84 -2.30
C GLY A 99 11.88 -2.59 -1.49
N VAL A 100 10.82 -1.92 -1.88
CA VAL A 100 10.31 -0.71 -1.24
C VAL A 100 8.79 -0.74 -1.19
N VAL A 101 8.23 -0.18 -0.14
CA VAL A 101 6.80 0.12 -0.03
C VAL A 101 6.66 1.60 0.25
N ALA A 102 5.95 2.30 -0.59
CA ALA A 102 5.64 3.72 -0.42
C ALA A 102 4.15 3.89 -0.17
N GLN A 103 3.81 4.71 0.81
CA GLN A 103 2.43 5.09 1.09
C GLN A 103 2.22 6.54 0.69
N GLY A 104 1.15 6.82 -0.04
CA GLY A 104 0.84 8.16 -0.48
C GLY A 104 -0.33 8.17 -1.46
N GLU A 105 -0.39 9.18 -2.29
CA GLU A 105 -1.47 9.40 -3.25
C GLU A 105 -0.96 9.50 -4.67
N LEU A 106 -1.75 8.99 -5.61
CA LEU A 106 -1.49 9.14 -7.03
C LEU A 106 -2.05 10.46 -7.52
N GLY A 107 -1.21 11.30 -8.10
CA GLY A 107 -1.61 12.55 -8.72
C GLY A 107 -2.26 12.36 -10.09
N PRO A 108 -2.92 13.42 -10.61
CA PRO A 108 -3.59 13.37 -11.91
C PRO A 108 -2.62 13.21 -13.10
N ASP A 109 -1.35 13.52 -12.89
CA ASP A 109 -0.27 13.39 -13.87
C ASP A 109 0.38 11.99 -13.88
N GLY A 110 -0.11 11.06 -13.05
CA GLY A 110 0.46 9.73 -12.93
C GLY A 110 1.66 9.63 -12.00
N GLN A 111 2.04 10.71 -11.33
CA GLN A 111 3.10 10.70 -10.33
C GLN A 111 2.54 10.33 -8.96
N PHE A 112 3.27 9.49 -8.24
CA PHE A 112 2.91 9.10 -6.89
C PHE A 112 3.67 9.99 -5.89
N THR A 113 2.93 10.67 -5.04
CA THR A 113 3.50 11.50 -3.96
C THR A 113 3.45 10.69 -2.67
N ALA A 114 4.60 10.24 -2.22
CA ALA A 114 4.71 9.45 -1.00
C ALA A 114 4.73 10.34 0.24
N SER A 115 3.95 9.95 1.25
CA SER A 115 4.01 10.51 2.60
C SER A 115 4.91 9.69 3.51
N GLU A 116 5.11 8.41 3.20
CA GLU A 116 5.96 7.49 3.94
C GLU A 116 6.61 6.51 2.98
N VAL A 117 7.87 6.20 3.22
CA VAL A 117 8.63 5.20 2.45
C VAL A 117 9.23 4.20 3.43
N LEU A 118 8.96 2.92 3.19
CA LEU A 118 9.48 1.81 3.96
C LEU A 118 10.36 0.95 3.06
N ALA A 119 11.63 0.83 3.41
CA ALA A 119 12.52 -0.11 2.73
C ALA A 119 12.41 -1.47 3.42
N LYS A 120 12.15 -2.50 2.63
CA LYS A 120 12.16 -3.86 3.17
C LYS A 120 13.59 -4.38 3.18
N HIS A 121 14.06 -4.65 4.37
CA HIS A 121 15.34 -5.32 4.55
C HIS A 121 15.10 -6.81 4.60
N ASP A 122 14.97 -7.44 3.42
CA ASP A 122 14.82 -8.88 3.43
C ASP A 122 15.40 -9.54 2.18
N GLU A 123 16.71 -9.65 2.20
CA GLU A 123 17.36 -10.64 1.36
C GLU A 123 16.97 -12.06 1.78
N ASN A 124 16.43 -12.24 2.99
CA ASN A 124 16.07 -13.52 3.59
C ASN A 124 14.56 -13.74 3.80
N TYR A 125 13.72 -12.71 3.62
CA TYR A 125 12.28 -12.90 3.72
C TYR A 125 11.72 -13.35 2.38
N MET A 126 11.52 -14.63 2.26
CA MET A 126 10.67 -15.18 1.22
C MET A 126 9.30 -15.49 1.80
N PRO A 127 8.21 -15.18 1.07
CA PRO A 127 6.90 -15.72 1.43
C PRO A 127 7.01 -17.24 1.59
N PRO A 128 6.26 -17.87 2.51
CA PRO A 128 6.36 -19.32 2.74
C PRO A 128 6.21 -20.15 1.47
N GLU A 129 5.40 -19.71 0.53
CA GLU A 129 5.19 -20.36 -0.77
C GLU A 129 6.43 -20.30 -1.66
N ALA A 130 7.10 -19.15 -1.74
CA ALA A 130 8.32 -18.99 -2.51
C ALA A 130 9.48 -19.74 -1.88
N LYS A 131 9.56 -19.77 -0.54
CA LYS A 131 10.57 -20.53 0.17
C LYS A 131 10.45 -22.03 -0.11
N ALA A 132 9.25 -22.58 -0.10
CA ALA A 132 9.00 -23.97 -0.42
C ALA A 132 9.46 -24.33 -1.84
N ALA A 133 9.20 -23.45 -2.81
CA ALA A 133 9.62 -23.63 -4.19
C ALA A 133 11.14 -23.62 -4.34
N VAL A 134 11.83 -22.72 -3.66
CA VAL A 134 13.31 -22.64 -3.68
C VAL A 134 13.93 -23.87 -3.01
N ASP A 135 13.38 -24.32 -1.88
CA ASP A 135 13.86 -25.52 -1.19
C ASP A 135 13.70 -26.78 -2.06
N GLN A 136 12.58 -26.92 -2.76
CA GLN A 136 12.37 -28.02 -3.72
C GLN A 136 13.38 -27.99 -4.87
N ALA A 137 13.65 -26.81 -5.41
CA ALA A 137 14.63 -26.64 -6.47
C ALA A 137 16.06 -27.03 -6.02
N HIS A 138 16.42 -26.66 -4.78
CA HIS A 138 17.72 -27.04 -4.21
C HIS A 138 17.84 -28.54 -3.98
N GLN A 139 16.78 -29.20 -3.52
CA GLN A 139 16.78 -30.67 -3.34
C GLN A 139 16.89 -31.39 -4.67
N ALA A 140 16.15 -30.95 -5.68
CA ALA A 140 16.22 -31.52 -7.02
C ALA A 140 17.64 -31.43 -7.64
N SER A 141 18.31 -30.28 -7.44
CA SER A 141 19.69 -30.09 -7.95
C SER A 141 20.72 -30.96 -7.26
N LYS A 142 20.52 -31.33 -5.99
CA LYS A 142 21.38 -32.26 -5.26
C LYS A 142 21.23 -33.71 -5.76
N THR A 143 20.01 -34.09 -6.11
CA THR A 143 19.72 -35.45 -6.59
C THR A 143 20.29 -35.70 -7.99
N LEU A 144 20.42 -34.64 -8.81
CA LEU A 144 21.00 -34.77 -10.15
C LEU A 144 22.54 -34.85 -10.20
N LYS A 145 23.21 -34.60 -9.06
CA LYS A 145 24.67 -34.65 -8.96
C LYS A 145 25.22 -35.97 -8.39
N GLN A 146 24.37 -36.94 -8.11
CA GLN A 146 24.72 -38.31 -7.75
C GLN A 146 24.43 -39.18 -8.95
#